data_c6f63f6f663a86237b16234cb461d1d6
#
_entry.id   c6f63f6f663a86237b16234cb461d1d6
#
_cell.length_a   1.000
_cell.length_b   1.000
_cell.length_c   1.000
_cell.angle_alpha   90.00
_cell.angle_beta   90.00
_cell.angle_gamma   90.00
#
_symmetry.space_group_name_H-M   'P 1'
#
loop_
_entity.id
_entity.type
_entity.pdbx_description
1 polymer ?
#
loop_
_entity_poly.entity_id
_entity_poly.type
_entity_poly.pdbx_seq_one_letter_code
_entity_poly.pdbx_strand_id
1 'polypeptide(L)'
;MNAVIVGFKRSPFTIANKGLLATIRPEDILSQVINDLIKVTNINKDDIEDIIAGCAYPEGAQGYNIAKIVSFMTDMPEHVAGMTINRWCGSSMQAIHSAAGSIAMNAGKVFICCGIESMTFVPINGLNYSPHPDLMLEQPNVYLSMGLTAENVACLLYTSDAADE
;
A
#
# COMPACT_ATOMS: atom_id res chain seq x y z
N MET A 1 8.63 5.88 -23.88
CA MET A 1 9.74 5.91 -22.89
C MET A 1 9.61 4.66 -22.02
N ASN A 2 10.72 3.99 -21.68
CA ASN A 2 10.64 2.80 -20.80
C ASN A 2 10.81 3.25 -19.36
N ALA A 3 9.89 2.83 -18.48
CA ALA A 3 10.02 3.04 -17.05
C ALA A 3 11.08 2.08 -16.47
N VAL A 4 11.87 2.56 -15.51
CA VAL A 4 12.89 1.78 -14.81
C VAL A 4 12.79 2.04 -13.30
N ILE A 5 13.13 1.04 -12.48
CA ILE A 5 13.22 1.18 -11.03
C ILE A 5 14.67 1.54 -10.69
N VAL A 6 14.88 2.69 -10.06
CA VAL A 6 16.22 3.22 -9.75
C VAL A 6 16.62 3.03 -8.28
N GLY A 7 15.71 2.67 -7.42
CA GLY A 7 16.00 2.41 -6.01
C GLY A 7 14.81 1.79 -5.27
N PHE A 8 15.09 1.18 -4.14
CA PHE A 8 14.05 0.63 -3.25
C PHE A 8 14.49 0.67 -1.79
N LYS A 9 13.52 0.75 -0.92
CA LYS A 9 13.67 0.67 0.55
C LYS A 9 12.45 0.01 1.17
N ARG A 10 12.63 -0.54 2.36
CA ARG A 10 11.57 -1.18 3.13
C ARG A 10 11.81 -1.01 4.63
N SER A 11 10.74 -0.82 5.40
CA SER A 11 10.78 -0.96 6.86
C SER A 11 10.90 -2.44 7.27
N PRO A 12 11.28 -2.77 8.50
CA PRO A 12 11.03 -4.09 9.06
C PRO A 12 9.53 -4.40 9.09
N PHE A 13 9.17 -5.68 9.07
CA PHE A 13 7.83 -6.16 9.38
C PHE A 13 7.77 -6.65 10.82
N THR A 14 6.68 -6.33 11.51
CA THR A 14 6.45 -6.78 12.89
C THR A 14 5.01 -7.25 13.04
N ILE A 15 4.80 -8.10 14.04
CA ILE A 15 3.46 -8.60 14.37
C ILE A 15 2.57 -7.43 14.78
N ALA A 16 1.36 -7.35 14.20
CA ALA A 16 0.36 -6.35 14.58
C ALA A 16 0.00 -6.46 16.08
N ASN A 17 -0.31 -5.34 16.69
CA ASN A 17 -0.71 -5.19 18.10
C ASN A 17 0.37 -5.57 19.15
N LYS A 18 1.43 -6.28 18.78
CA LYS A 18 2.45 -6.80 19.72
C LYS A 18 3.88 -6.49 19.32
N GLY A 19 4.12 -6.17 18.05
CA GLY A 19 5.48 -5.92 17.53
C GLY A 19 5.98 -4.51 17.85
N LEU A 20 7.27 -4.28 17.60
CA LEU A 20 7.94 -3.00 17.88
C LEU A 20 7.32 -1.80 17.13
N LEU A 21 6.64 -2.03 16.01
CA LEU A 21 5.98 -0.97 15.24
C LEU A 21 4.51 -0.75 15.66
N ALA A 22 3.99 -1.51 16.62
CA ALA A 22 2.58 -1.42 17.03
C ALA A 22 2.17 -0.05 17.59
N THR A 23 3.12 0.72 18.12
CA THR A 23 2.86 2.07 18.67
C THR A 23 3.27 3.20 17.74
N ILE A 24 3.84 2.87 16.57
CA ILE A 24 4.33 3.86 15.59
C ILE A 24 3.27 4.05 14.52
N ARG A 25 2.92 5.30 14.27
CA ARG A 25 1.93 5.63 13.25
C ARG A 25 2.40 5.23 11.84
N PRO A 26 1.49 4.73 10.97
CA PRO A 26 1.87 4.27 9.63
C PRO A 26 2.50 5.38 8.78
N GLU A 27 2.01 6.61 8.86
CA GLU A 27 2.57 7.74 8.13
C GLU A 27 4.00 8.08 8.58
N ASP A 28 4.35 7.89 9.87
CA ASP A 28 5.72 8.08 10.36
C ASP A 28 6.67 7.02 9.79
N ILE A 29 6.23 5.76 9.74
CA ILE A 29 7.00 4.66 9.15
C ILE A 29 7.26 4.94 7.67
N LEU A 30 6.22 5.30 6.93
CA LEU A 30 6.34 5.56 5.50
C LEU A 30 7.23 6.76 5.21
N SER A 31 7.11 7.84 6.00
CA SER A 31 7.95 9.03 5.86
C SER A 31 9.43 8.73 6.06
N GLN A 32 9.78 7.90 7.05
CA GLN A 32 11.16 7.49 7.29
C GLN A 32 11.71 6.68 6.11
N VAL A 33 10.93 5.73 5.58
CA VAL A 33 11.32 4.90 4.43
C VAL A 33 11.57 5.76 3.20
N ILE A 34 10.68 6.73 2.92
CA ILE A 34 10.82 7.66 1.78
C ILE A 34 12.04 8.55 1.95
N ASN A 35 12.26 9.12 3.14
CA ASN A 35 13.44 9.95 3.40
C ASN A 35 14.74 9.16 3.22
N ASP A 36 14.79 7.90 3.65
CA ASP A 36 15.95 7.05 3.44
C ASP A 36 16.13 6.64 1.97
N LEU A 37 15.03 6.45 1.23
CA LEU A 37 15.09 6.19 -0.21
C LEU A 37 15.71 7.38 -0.95
N ILE A 38 15.25 8.60 -0.65
CA ILE A 38 15.78 9.83 -1.25
C ILE A 38 17.27 9.99 -0.95
N LYS A 39 17.71 9.76 0.28
CA LYS A 39 19.13 9.84 0.67
C LYS A 39 20.00 8.85 -0.12
N VAL A 40 19.53 7.61 -0.27
CA VAL A 40 20.31 6.54 -0.93
C VAL A 40 20.36 6.74 -2.45
N THR A 41 19.27 7.18 -3.05
CA THR A 41 19.18 7.42 -4.49
C THR A 41 19.79 8.76 -4.89
N ASN A 42 19.95 9.67 -3.92
CA ASN A 42 20.41 11.04 -4.15
C ASN A 42 19.60 11.79 -5.21
N ILE A 43 18.30 11.46 -5.31
CA ILE A 43 17.40 12.10 -6.26
C ILE A 43 17.06 13.52 -5.81
N ASN A 44 16.97 14.44 -6.75
CA ASN A 44 16.46 15.77 -6.45
C ASN A 44 14.94 15.71 -6.23
N LYS A 45 14.46 16.21 -5.09
CA LYS A 45 13.04 16.26 -4.78
C LYS A 45 12.21 17.07 -5.80
N ASP A 46 12.82 18.07 -6.42
CA ASP A 46 12.16 18.90 -7.44
C ASP A 46 11.83 18.13 -8.73
N ASP A 47 12.47 16.97 -8.95
CA ASP A 47 12.19 16.12 -10.11
C ASP A 47 11.04 15.14 -9.86
N ILE A 48 10.55 15.03 -8.62
CA ILE A 48 9.48 14.10 -8.23
C ILE A 48 8.12 14.72 -8.58
N GLU A 49 7.34 14.01 -9.37
CA GLU A 49 6.00 14.46 -9.80
C GLU A 49 4.92 14.04 -8.79
N ASP A 50 4.99 12.80 -8.30
CA ASP A 50 3.92 12.23 -7.49
C ASP A 50 4.45 11.13 -6.55
N ILE A 51 3.79 11.00 -5.40
CA ILE A 51 3.90 9.85 -4.49
C ILE A 51 2.64 9.02 -4.66
N ILE A 52 2.78 7.78 -5.12
CA ILE A 52 1.67 6.85 -5.29
C ILE A 52 1.76 5.78 -4.22
N ALA A 53 0.87 5.82 -3.24
CA ALA A 53 0.83 4.89 -2.12
C ALA A 53 -0.27 3.85 -2.27
N GLY A 54 0.09 2.58 -2.29
CA GLY A 54 -0.84 1.47 -2.17
C GLY A 54 -1.24 1.26 -0.71
N CYS A 55 -2.55 1.19 -0.45
CA CYS A 55 -3.10 0.91 0.88
C CYS A 55 -4.42 0.14 0.72
N ALA A 56 -4.56 -0.99 1.42
CA ALA A 56 -5.77 -1.82 1.35
C ALA A 56 -6.92 -1.23 2.18
N TYR A 57 -6.60 -0.63 3.32
CA TYR A 57 -7.57 0.02 4.20
C TYR A 57 -7.20 1.49 4.42
N PRO A 58 -7.48 2.38 3.45
CA PRO A 58 -7.14 3.80 3.53
C PRO A 58 -8.09 4.56 4.46
N GLU A 59 -8.11 4.16 5.73
CA GLU A 59 -8.98 4.66 6.79
C GLU A 59 -8.17 5.10 8.01
N GLY A 60 -8.77 5.84 8.92
CA GLY A 60 -8.12 6.29 10.16
C GLY A 60 -6.75 6.92 9.92
N ALA A 61 -5.70 6.38 10.54
CA ALA A 61 -4.32 6.86 10.37
C ALA A 61 -3.77 6.65 8.95
N GLN A 62 -4.40 5.80 8.14
CA GLN A 62 -4.08 5.56 6.73
C GLN A 62 -4.98 6.32 5.77
N GLY A 63 -5.90 7.14 6.30
CA GLY A 63 -6.86 7.93 5.55
C GLY A 63 -6.31 9.24 4.98
N TYR A 64 -7.22 10.14 4.59
CA TYR A 64 -6.91 11.48 4.08
C TYR A 64 -5.89 11.53 2.92
N ASN A 65 -5.90 10.53 2.04
CA ASN A 65 -4.88 10.39 1.01
C ASN A 65 -3.47 10.38 1.64
N ILE A 66 -3.14 9.29 2.31
CA ILE A 66 -1.88 9.12 3.06
C ILE A 66 -0.65 9.48 2.23
N ALA A 67 -0.67 9.28 0.91
CA ALA A 67 0.42 9.68 0.03
C ALA A 67 0.68 11.19 0.10
N LYS A 68 -0.38 12.01 0.09
CA LYS A 68 -0.23 13.47 0.20
C LYS A 68 0.16 13.90 1.61
N ILE A 69 -0.38 13.24 2.65
CA ILE A 69 0.04 13.51 4.04
C ILE A 69 1.55 13.27 4.18
N VAL A 70 2.04 12.16 3.67
CA VAL A 70 3.48 11.83 3.73
C VAL A 70 4.33 12.78 2.89
N SER A 71 3.81 13.34 1.79
CA SER A 71 4.54 14.36 1.04
C SER A 71 4.86 15.59 1.89
N PHE A 72 3.93 16.03 2.74
CA PHE A 72 4.17 17.11 3.70
C PHE A 72 5.18 16.71 4.80
N MET A 73 5.11 15.47 5.30
CA MET A 73 5.98 14.97 6.36
C MET A 73 7.43 14.72 5.88
N THR A 74 7.66 14.67 4.60
CA THR A 74 8.99 14.45 3.98
C THR A 74 9.56 15.70 3.33
N ASP A 75 8.97 16.87 3.61
CA ASP A 75 9.38 18.17 3.05
C ASP A 75 9.52 18.12 1.52
N MET A 76 8.54 17.51 0.87
CA MET A 76 8.45 17.54 -0.60
C MET A 76 8.05 18.94 -1.08
N PRO A 77 8.52 19.37 -2.25
CA PRO A 77 8.03 20.58 -2.89
C PRO A 77 6.51 20.57 -3.05
N GLU A 78 5.87 21.72 -3.04
CA GLU A 78 4.40 21.86 -3.10
C GLU A 78 3.78 21.23 -4.34
N HIS A 79 4.51 21.21 -5.45
CA HIS A 79 4.04 20.63 -6.70
C HIS A 79 3.93 19.11 -6.67
N VAL A 80 4.63 18.44 -5.74
CA VAL A 80 4.58 16.99 -5.65
C VAL A 80 3.18 16.55 -5.25
N ALA A 81 2.53 15.84 -6.14
CA ALA A 81 1.20 15.30 -5.91
C ALA A 81 1.23 14.10 -4.93
N GLY A 82 0.07 13.61 -4.57
CA GLY A 82 -0.08 12.39 -3.77
C GLY A 82 -1.33 11.65 -4.17
N MET A 83 -1.22 10.36 -4.44
CA MET A 83 -2.33 9.49 -4.78
C MET A 83 -2.30 8.22 -3.92
N THR A 84 -3.41 7.92 -3.26
CA THR A 84 -3.60 6.64 -2.57
C THR A 84 -4.47 5.74 -3.44
N ILE A 85 -3.99 4.52 -3.72
CA ILE A 85 -4.69 3.56 -4.56
C ILE A 85 -4.94 2.26 -3.80
N ASN A 86 -6.05 1.60 -4.13
CA ASN A 86 -6.46 0.35 -3.53
C ASN A 86 -6.71 -0.73 -4.60
N ARG A 87 -5.97 -1.82 -4.50
CA ARG A 87 -6.19 -3.10 -5.18
C ARG A 87 -5.86 -4.22 -4.18
N TRP A 88 -6.32 -4.07 -2.94
CA TRP A 88 -6.03 -4.96 -1.82
C TRP A 88 -4.52 -5.26 -1.70
N CYS A 89 -4.13 -6.51 -1.56
CA CYS A 89 -2.72 -6.92 -1.46
C CYS A 89 -1.86 -6.54 -2.67
N GLY A 90 -2.47 -6.25 -3.82
CA GLY A 90 -1.80 -5.78 -5.04
C GLY A 90 -1.64 -4.27 -5.16
N SER A 91 -1.99 -3.49 -4.13
CA SER A 91 -2.03 -2.02 -4.20
C SER A 91 -0.66 -1.41 -4.53
N SER A 92 0.42 -1.84 -3.86
CA SER A 92 1.77 -1.32 -4.11
C SER A 92 2.28 -1.66 -5.52
N MET A 93 1.95 -2.85 -6.02
CA MET A 93 2.26 -3.22 -7.41
C MET A 93 1.46 -2.35 -8.39
N GLN A 94 0.19 -2.06 -8.09
CA GLN A 94 -0.62 -1.14 -8.89
C GLN A 94 -0.03 0.28 -8.91
N ALA A 95 0.58 0.73 -7.83
CA ALA A 95 1.28 2.02 -7.79
C ALA A 95 2.39 2.08 -8.86
N ILE A 96 3.19 1.03 -8.97
CA ILE A 96 4.24 0.91 -9.99
C ILE A 96 3.64 0.90 -11.42
N HIS A 97 2.55 0.15 -11.64
CA HIS A 97 1.86 0.12 -12.94
C HIS A 97 1.32 1.50 -13.31
N SER A 98 0.75 2.23 -12.35
CA SER A 98 0.21 3.58 -12.58
C SER A 98 1.33 4.56 -12.95
N ALA A 99 2.45 4.54 -12.22
CA ALA A 99 3.63 5.37 -12.54
C ALA A 99 4.19 5.04 -13.93
N ALA A 100 4.35 3.75 -14.25
CA ALA A 100 4.83 3.33 -15.57
C ALA A 100 3.91 3.79 -16.69
N GLY A 101 2.59 3.74 -16.47
CA GLY A 101 1.58 4.27 -17.40
C GLY A 101 1.72 5.78 -17.58
N SER A 102 1.88 6.53 -16.50
CA SER A 102 2.09 7.99 -16.54
C SER A 102 3.36 8.35 -17.33
N ILE A 103 4.46 7.63 -17.09
CA ILE A 103 5.71 7.81 -17.84
C ILE A 103 5.50 7.53 -19.35
N ALA A 104 4.80 6.44 -19.67
CA ALA A 104 4.52 6.07 -21.06
C ALA A 104 3.66 7.12 -21.78
N MET A 105 2.73 7.74 -21.08
CA MET A 105 1.87 8.82 -21.57
C MET A 105 2.54 10.20 -21.54
N ASN A 106 3.79 10.31 -21.08
CA ASN A 106 4.52 11.57 -20.89
C ASN A 106 3.84 12.52 -19.89
N ALA A 107 3.17 11.95 -18.88
CA ALA A 107 2.49 12.66 -17.79
C ALA A 107 3.34 12.74 -16.50
N GLY A 108 4.64 12.75 -16.64
CA GLY A 108 5.65 12.83 -15.59
C GLY A 108 6.83 11.91 -15.86
N LYS A 109 7.90 12.09 -15.10
CA LYS A 109 9.17 11.36 -15.31
C LYS A 109 9.63 10.57 -14.09
N VAL A 110 9.39 11.10 -12.89
CA VAL A 110 9.89 10.54 -11.63
C VAL A 110 8.76 10.39 -10.64
N PHE A 111 8.59 9.19 -10.13
CA PHE A 111 7.51 8.83 -9.19
C PHE A 111 8.08 8.05 -8.01
N ILE A 112 7.54 8.27 -6.82
CA ILE A 112 7.73 7.40 -5.66
C ILE A 112 6.54 6.46 -5.58
N CYS A 113 6.76 5.17 -5.83
CA CYS A 113 5.75 4.12 -5.66
C CYS A 113 5.99 3.42 -4.34
N CYS A 114 5.02 3.45 -3.45
CA CYS A 114 5.15 2.88 -2.12
C CYS A 114 3.90 2.12 -1.69
N GLY A 115 3.95 1.51 -0.53
CA GLY A 115 2.81 0.88 0.11
C GLY A 115 2.92 0.99 1.61
N ILE A 116 1.79 1.06 2.27
CA ILE A 116 1.68 1.12 3.71
C ILE A 116 0.45 0.34 4.16
N GLU A 117 0.63 -0.44 5.21
CA GLU A 117 -0.47 -1.09 5.91
C GLU A 117 -0.10 -1.31 7.37
N SER A 118 -0.88 -0.81 8.28
CA SER A 118 -0.75 -1.08 9.72
C SER A 118 -2.04 -1.69 10.25
N MET A 119 -2.03 -3.01 10.38
CA MET A 119 -3.17 -3.75 10.93
C MET A 119 -3.34 -3.56 12.44
N THR A 120 -2.46 -2.78 13.07
CA THR A 120 -2.62 -2.30 14.45
C THR A 120 -3.55 -1.09 14.50
N PHE A 121 -3.37 -0.12 13.59
CA PHE A 121 -4.16 1.12 13.55
C PHE A 121 -5.47 0.94 12.79
N VAL A 122 -5.46 0.10 11.76
CA VAL A 122 -6.65 -0.22 10.97
C VAL A 122 -6.76 -1.74 10.87
N PRO A 123 -7.73 -2.36 11.54
CA PRO A 123 -7.86 -3.82 11.56
C PRO A 123 -8.31 -4.37 10.20
N ILE A 124 -8.19 -5.69 10.04
CA ILE A 124 -8.82 -6.40 8.91
C ILE A 124 -10.31 -6.07 8.88
N ASN A 125 -10.85 -5.82 7.71
CA ASN A 125 -12.21 -5.33 7.43
C ASN A 125 -12.40 -3.83 7.68
N GLY A 126 -11.35 -3.09 8.01
CA GLY A 126 -11.42 -1.64 8.22
C GLY A 126 -12.03 -1.24 9.56
N LEU A 127 -12.20 0.06 9.75
CA LEU A 127 -12.83 0.65 10.92
C LEU A 127 -14.37 0.72 10.81
N ASN A 128 -14.88 0.66 9.59
CA ASN A 128 -16.32 0.73 9.31
C ASN A 128 -16.72 -0.38 8.32
N TYR A 129 -16.81 -1.61 8.83
CA TYR A 129 -17.22 -2.75 8.01
C TYR A 129 -18.70 -2.63 7.60
N SER A 130 -18.95 -2.47 6.30
CA SER A 130 -20.30 -2.29 5.75
C SER A 130 -20.43 -3.03 4.41
N PRO A 131 -20.57 -4.37 4.44
CA PRO A 131 -20.79 -5.16 3.23
C PRO A 131 -22.16 -4.85 2.62
N HIS A 132 -22.27 -5.01 1.31
CA HIS A 132 -23.55 -4.84 0.62
C HIS A 132 -24.51 -5.96 1.01
N PRO A 133 -25.72 -5.67 1.54
CA PRO A 133 -26.62 -6.68 2.08
C PRO A 133 -27.02 -7.76 1.07
N ASP A 134 -27.42 -7.36 -0.13
CA ASP A 134 -27.87 -8.31 -1.15
C ASP A 134 -26.71 -9.18 -1.65
N LEU A 135 -25.53 -8.60 -1.85
CA LEU A 135 -24.34 -9.35 -2.24
C LEU A 135 -23.89 -10.34 -1.18
N MET A 136 -24.07 -9.97 0.10
CA MET A 136 -23.79 -10.87 1.23
C MET A 136 -24.73 -12.09 1.25
N LEU A 137 -25.97 -11.92 0.79
CA LEU A 137 -26.95 -13.00 0.69
C LEU A 137 -26.76 -13.84 -0.57
N GLU A 138 -26.53 -13.21 -1.72
CA GLU A 138 -26.46 -13.89 -3.02
C GLU A 138 -25.09 -14.53 -3.29
N GLN A 139 -24.02 -13.88 -2.84
CA GLN A 139 -22.64 -14.28 -3.08
C GLN A 139 -21.75 -14.11 -1.85
N PRO A 140 -22.03 -14.80 -0.73
CA PRO A 140 -21.30 -14.62 0.53
C PRO A 140 -19.79 -14.85 0.41
N ASN A 141 -19.38 -15.65 -0.56
CA ASN A 141 -17.97 -15.97 -0.82
C ASN A 141 -17.12 -14.74 -1.24
N VAL A 142 -17.75 -13.65 -1.71
CA VAL A 142 -17.03 -12.39 -2.01
C VAL A 142 -16.39 -11.78 -0.78
N TYR A 143 -16.95 -12.04 0.40
CA TYR A 143 -16.47 -11.51 1.69
C TYR A 143 -15.71 -12.55 2.53
N LEU A 144 -15.34 -13.70 1.97
CA LEU A 144 -14.55 -14.71 2.67
C LEU A 144 -13.17 -14.16 3.07
N SER A 145 -12.69 -14.58 4.22
CA SER A 145 -11.31 -14.31 4.62
C SER A 145 -10.32 -15.03 3.69
N MET A 146 -9.11 -14.47 3.55
CA MET A 146 -8.08 -15.08 2.69
C MET A 146 -7.63 -16.45 3.20
N GLY A 147 -7.65 -16.70 4.52
CA GLY A 147 -7.41 -18.02 5.09
C GLY A 147 -8.41 -19.07 4.59
N LEU A 148 -9.71 -18.79 4.71
CA LEU A 148 -10.74 -19.70 4.18
C LEU A 148 -10.67 -19.86 2.65
N THR A 149 -10.30 -18.80 1.94
CA THR A 149 -10.08 -18.88 0.49
C THR A 149 -8.91 -19.82 0.16
N ALA A 150 -7.82 -19.74 0.90
CA ALA A 150 -6.66 -20.63 0.74
C ALA A 150 -7.03 -22.10 1.02
N GLU A 151 -7.77 -22.36 2.10
CA GLU A 151 -8.28 -23.71 2.40
C GLU A 151 -9.18 -24.27 1.27
N ASN A 152 -10.06 -23.43 0.74
CA ASN A 152 -10.91 -23.83 -0.38
C ASN A 152 -10.08 -24.18 -1.64
N VAL A 153 -9.03 -23.41 -1.91
CA VAL A 153 -8.13 -23.69 -3.04
C VAL A 153 -7.34 -24.98 -2.80
N ALA A 154 -6.80 -25.18 -1.60
CA ALA A 154 -6.09 -26.40 -1.24
C ALA A 154 -7.01 -27.63 -1.39
N CYS A 155 -8.22 -27.57 -0.89
CA CYS A 155 -9.22 -28.64 -1.00
C CYS A 155 -9.57 -28.93 -2.47
N LEU A 156 -9.77 -27.89 -3.30
CA LEU A 156 -10.13 -28.02 -4.70
C LEU A 156 -9.00 -28.67 -5.54
N LEU A 157 -7.76 -28.30 -5.23
CA LEU A 157 -6.59 -28.73 -6.00
C LEU A 157 -5.90 -29.97 -5.40
N TYR A 158 -6.40 -30.51 -4.29
CA TYR A 158 -5.80 -31.62 -3.55
C TYR A 158 -4.31 -31.36 -3.18
N THR A 159 -4.03 -30.11 -2.80
CA THR A 159 -2.69 -29.73 -2.32
C THR A 159 -2.61 -29.85 -0.80
N SER A 160 -1.42 -29.60 -0.21
CA SER A 160 -1.24 -29.53 1.24
C SER A 160 -2.13 -28.43 1.86
N ASP A 161 -2.42 -28.60 3.15
CA ASP A 161 -3.10 -27.59 3.96
C ASP A 161 -2.25 -26.30 3.94
N ALA A 162 -2.90 -25.16 3.66
CA ALA A 162 -2.25 -23.85 3.65
C ALA A 162 -1.64 -23.46 5.02
N ALA A 163 -2.06 -24.13 6.10
CA ALA A 163 -1.50 -23.95 7.44
C ALA A 163 -0.17 -24.71 7.66
N ASP A 164 0.17 -25.65 6.79
CA ASP A 164 1.38 -26.48 6.90
C ASP A 164 2.60 -25.87 6.19
N GLU A 165 2.41 -24.77 5.49
CA GLU A 165 3.45 -23.99 4.80
C GLU A 165 3.76 -22.68 5.55
#